data_3d40e36f27c20a71173aef5db2b403fc
#
_entry.id   3d40e36f27c20a71173aef5db2b403fc
#
_cell.length_a   1.000
_cell.length_b   1.000
_cell.length_c   1.000
_cell.angle_alpha   90.00
_cell.angle_beta   90.00
_cell.angle_gamma   90.00
#
_symmetry.space_group_name_H-M   'P 1'
#
loop_
_entity.id
_entity.type
_entity.pdbx_description
1 polymer ?
#
loop_
_entity_poly.entity_id
_entity_poly.type
_entity_poly.pdbx_seq_one_letter_code
_entity_poly.pdbx_strand_id
1 'polypeptide(L)'
;MFVDDGSRDGTWSFNSSEKRTSIRGLHFSRNFGKEGAVFAGLKAADGDCVAVIDCDLQHPPELLKRCIAWKNGAEVVEAVKASRGKEGIIYKLFAKTFYRMMKNSSAIDLDGASDYKLMDRKVVNALNEMPERLTFFRALSSWVGFRTERVEFDVAPRNAGKTKWSFRKLFRYAISSITSFYKRACR
;
A
#
# COMPACT_ATOMS: atom_id res chain seq x y z
N MET A 1 10.41 3.10 -10.30
CA MET A 1 10.14 4.52 -9.97
C MET A 1 10.17 4.69 -8.46
N PHE A 2 10.80 5.75 -7.96
CA PHE A 2 10.76 6.13 -6.55
C PHE A 2 9.81 7.31 -6.35
N VAL A 3 9.04 7.32 -5.27
CA VAL A 3 8.22 8.45 -4.87
C VAL A 3 8.69 8.90 -3.49
N ASP A 4 9.19 10.11 -3.41
CA ASP A 4 9.66 10.74 -2.19
C ASP A 4 8.62 11.74 -1.67
N ASP A 5 8.06 11.46 -0.50
CA ASP A 5 6.99 12.23 0.13
C ASP A 5 7.55 13.46 0.88
N GLY A 6 8.35 14.26 0.17
CA GLY A 6 8.88 15.52 0.67
C GLY A 6 9.90 15.37 1.78
N SER A 7 10.86 14.46 1.64
CA SER A 7 11.97 14.30 2.57
C SER A 7 12.80 15.58 2.67
N ARG A 8 13.26 15.90 3.88
CA ARG A 8 14.10 17.08 4.18
C ARG A 8 15.55 16.71 4.44
N ASP A 9 15.88 15.44 4.29
CA ASP A 9 17.25 14.90 4.38
C ASP A 9 17.83 14.65 2.98
N GLY A 10 18.96 13.98 2.89
CA GLY A 10 19.62 13.67 1.61
C GLY A 10 18.93 12.61 0.74
N THR A 11 17.75 12.08 1.11
CA THR A 11 17.09 10.97 0.42
C THR A 11 16.84 11.28 -1.05
N TRP A 12 16.27 12.46 -1.37
CA TRP A 12 16.01 12.84 -2.75
C TRP A 12 17.29 12.99 -3.55
N SER A 13 18.30 13.69 -3.00
CA SER A 13 19.60 13.92 -3.67
C SER A 13 20.29 12.60 -3.98
N PHE A 14 20.24 11.64 -3.08
CA PHE A 14 20.78 10.30 -3.31
C PHE A 14 20.05 9.59 -4.44
N ASN A 15 18.71 9.54 -4.44
CA ASN A 15 17.92 8.90 -5.47
C ASN A 15 18.10 9.57 -6.85
N SER A 16 18.20 10.90 -6.90
CA SER A 16 18.37 11.66 -8.15
C SER A 16 19.77 11.55 -8.74
N SER A 17 20.78 11.17 -7.95
CA SER A 17 22.15 10.95 -8.42
C SER A 17 22.35 9.63 -9.16
N GLU A 18 21.40 8.69 -9.03
CA GLU A 18 21.43 7.40 -9.73
C GLU A 18 21.19 7.60 -11.23
N LYS A 19 22.24 7.40 -12.04
CA LYS A 19 22.21 7.63 -13.49
C LYS A 19 21.68 6.45 -14.31
N ARG A 20 21.03 5.47 -13.71
CA ARG A 20 20.43 4.37 -14.47
C ARG A 20 19.24 4.85 -15.25
N THR A 21 19.24 4.67 -16.54
CA THR A 21 18.20 5.17 -17.48
C THR A 21 16.78 4.68 -17.19
N SER A 22 16.65 3.57 -16.48
CA SER A 22 15.35 2.97 -16.11
C SER A 22 14.77 3.50 -14.78
N ILE A 23 15.50 4.39 -14.06
CA ILE A 23 15.05 4.93 -12.78
C ILE A 23 14.38 6.28 -12.99
N ARG A 24 13.14 6.39 -12.53
CA ARG A 24 12.38 7.64 -12.48
C ARG A 24 12.05 7.97 -11.04
N GLY A 25 12.00 9.25 -10.68
CA GLY A 25 11.67 9.74 -9.36
C GLY A 25 10.57 10.79 -9.39
N LEU A 26 9.73 10.81 -8.37
CA LEU A 26 8.81 11.89 -8.05
C LEU A 26 9.16 12.43 -6.67
N HIS A 27 9.28 13.75 -6.56
CA HIS A 27 9.56 14.43 -5.30
C HIS A 27 8.45 15.43 -4.97
N PHE A 28 7.88 15.32 -3.79
CA PHE A 28 6.84 16.22 -3.34
C PHE A 28 7.42 17.45 -2.66
N SER A 29 6.80 18.61 -2.86
CA SER A 29 7.16 19.87 -2.21
C SER A 29 7.03 19.83 -0.68
N ARG A 30 6.23 18.91 -0.14
CA ARG A 30 6.06 18.66 1.30
C ARG A 30 5.53 17.25 1.51
N ASN A 31 5.46 16.82 2.77
CA ASN A 31 4.83 15.55 3.12
C ASN A 31 3.30 15.62 2.93
N PHE A 32 2.78 14.79 2.03
CA PHE A 32 1.34 14.58 1.76
C PHE A 32 0.84 13.24 2.32
N GLY A 33 1.74 12.42 2.82
CA GLY A 33 1.46 11.11 3.40
C GLY A 33 1.62 9.96 2.41
N LYS A 34 1.81 8.75 2.96
CA LYS A 34 2.05 7.52 2.21
C LYS A 34 1.03 7.30 1.09
N GLU A 35 -0.25 7.49 1.39
CA GLU A 35 -1.34 7.28 0.41
C GLU A 35 -1.19 8.21 -0.80
N GLY A 36 -0.91 9.50 -0.56
CA GLY A 36 -0.64 10.46 -1.62
C GLY A 36 0.54 10.04 -2.50
N ALA A 37 1.62 9.54 -1.88
CA ALA A 37 2.79 9.05 -2.60
C ALA A 37 2.46 7.81 -3.45
N VAL A 38 1.70 6.86 -2.92
CA VAL A 38 1.26 5.66 -3.67
C VAL A 38 0.45 6.07 -4.90
N PHE A 39 -0.58 6.91 -4.74
CA PHE A 39 -1.42 7.32 -5.86
C PHE A 39 -0.69 8.17 -6.91
N ALA A 40 0.23 9.03 -6.50
CA ALA A 40 1.09 9.74 -7.45
C ALA A 40 1.97 8.77 -8.26
N GLY A 41 2.51 7.76 -7.59
CA GLY A 41 3.26 6.70 -8.24
C GLY A 41 2.42 5.90 -9.24
N LEU A 42 1.19 5.51 -8.87
CA LEU A 42 0.26 4.80 -9.75
C LEU A 42 -0.11 5.62 -10.98
N LYS A 43 -0.35 6.93 -10.78
CA LYS A 43 -0.68 7.85 -11.88
C LYS A 43 0.46 8.05 -12.87
N ALA A 44 1.70 8.04 -12.38
CA ALA A 44 2.89 8.24 -13.20
C ALA A 44 3.48 6.94 -13.79
N ALA A 45 2.98 5.79 -13.35
CA ALA A 45 3.42 4.49 -13.86
C ALA A 45 2.76 4.18 -15.20
N ASP A 46 3.54 3.63 -16.15
CA ASP A 46 3.14 3.35 -17.52
C ASP A 46 3.30 1.87 -17.99
N GLY A 47 3.85 1.00 -17.14
CA GLY A 47 4.01 -0.43 -17.45
C GLY A 47 2.67 -1.18 -17.55
N ASP A 48 2.66 -2.35 -18.19
CA ASP A 48 1.49 -3.23 -18.31
C ASP A 48 0.99 -3.74 -16.97
N CYS A 49 1.89 -3.82 -15.99
CA CYS A 49 1.58 -4.07 -14.59
C CYS A 49 2.40 -3.15 -13.68
N VAL A 50 1.87 -2.88 -12.49
CA VAL A 50 2.50 -1.99 -11.50
C VAL A 50 2.59 -2.68 -10.16
N ALA A 51 3.81 -2.75 -9.63
CA ALA A 51 4.05 -3.22 -8.26
C ALA A 51 4.22 -2.03 -7.31
N VAL A 52 3.51 -2.05 -6.19
CA VAL A 52 3.69 -1.11 -5.06
C VAL A 52 4.49 -1.82 -3.98
N ILE A 53 5.61 -1.21 -3.58
CA ILE A 53 6.56 -1.80 -2.62
C ILE A 53 7.04 -0.71 -1.66
N ASP A 54 7.05 -1.01 -0.36
CA ASP A 54 7.68 -0.14 0.65
C ASP A 54 9.22 -0.24 0.57
N CYS A 55 9.91 0.89 0.69
CA CYS A 55 11.37 0.97 0.58
C CYS A 55 12.14 0.52 1.84
N ASP A 56 11.48 -0.05 2.85
CA ASP A 56 12.12 -0.47 4.11
C ASP A 56 12.72 -1.89 4.07
N LEU A 57 12.65 -2.54 2.90
CA LEU A 57 13.14 -3.90 2.64
C LEU A 57 12.50 -4.98 3.53
N GLN A 58 11.39 -4.68 4.20
CA GLN A 58 10.61 -5.72 4.90
C GLN A 58 9.92 -6.67 3.93
N HIS A 59 9.74 -6.23 2.67
CA HIS A 59 9.21 -7.02 1.58
C HIS A 59 10.35 -7.39 0.63
N PRO A 60 10.76 -8.67 0.55
CA PRO A 60 11.85 -9.08 -0.32
C PRO A 60 11.54 -8.77 -1.79
N PRO A 61 12.45 -8.15 -2.56
CA PRO A 61 12.25 -7.92 -3.99
C PRO A 61 12.01 -9.20 -4.79
N GLU A 62 12.56 -10.33 -4.31
CA GLU A 62 12.41 -11.66 -4.89
C GLU A 62 10.94 -12.12 -4.90
N LEU A 63 10.11 -11.55 -4.06
CA LEU A 63 8.68 -11.82 -4.01
C LEU A 63 7.99 -11.47 -5.34
N LEU A 64 8.51 -10.49 -6.08
CA LEU A 64 8.02 -10.18 -7.44
C LEU A 64 8.10 -11.39 -8.38
N LYS A 65 9.12 -12.24 -8.23
CA LYS A 65 9.23 -13.47 -9.01
C LYS A 65 8.12 -14.48 -8.66
N ARG A 66 7.63 -14.45 -7.43
CA ARG A 66 6.51 -15.29 -6.97
C ARG A 66 5.16 -14.76 -7.44
N CYS A 67 5.09 -13.49 -7.88
CA CYS A 67 3.88 -12.90 -8.45
C CYS A 67 3.56 -13.42 -9.87
N ILE A 68 4.09 -14.56 -10.25
CA ILE A 68 3.77 -15.29 -11.50
C ILE A 68 2.26 -15.57 -11.64
N ALA A 69 1.52 -15.63 -10.53
CA ALA A 69 0.07 -15.76 -10.53
C ALA A 69 -0.64 -14.71 -11.41
N TRP A 70 -0.05 -13.51 -11.58
CA TRP A 70 -0.54 -12.50 -12.52
C TRP A 70 -0.55 -13.03 -13.96
N LYS A 71 0.49 -13.73 -14.39
CA LYS A 71 0.55 -14.37 -15.73
C LYS A 71 -0.51 -15.44 -15.93
N ASN A 72 -1.02 -16.02 -14.84
CA ASN A 72 -2.09 -17.00 -14.84
C ASN A 72 -3.49 -16.37 -14.80
N GLY A 73 -3.60 -15.06 -15.08
CA GLY A 73 -4.85 -14.33 -15.22
C GLY A 73 -5.38 -13.70 -13.92
N ALA A 74 -4.60 -13.66 -12.84
CA ALA A 74 -4.92 -12.80 -11.71
C ALA A 74 -4.76 -11.32 -12.11
N GLU A 75 -5.67 -10.47 -11.67
CA GLU A 75 -5.64 -9.04 -11.96
C GLU A 75 -4.89 -8.26 -10.88
N VAL A 76 -4.92 -8.79 -9.67
CA VAL A 76 -4.17 -8.31 -8.51
C VAL A 76 -3.46 -9.49 -7.85
N VAL A 77 -2.19 -9.36 -7.56
CA VAL A 77 -1.46 -10.29 -6.69
C VAL A 77 -1.08 -9.54 -5.42
N GLU A 78 -1.62 -9.98 -4.29
CA GLU A 78 -1.37 -9.39 -3.00
C GLU A 78 -0.41 -10.24 -2.19
N ALA A 79 0.68 -9.65 -1.71
CA ALA A 79 1.57 -10.32 -0.79
C ALA A 79 1.01 -10.23 0.63
N VAL A 80 0.76 -11.38 1.27
CA VAL A 80 0.25 -11.48 2.63
C VAL A 80 1.30 -12.06 3.57
N LYS A 81 1.35 -11.58 4.80
CA LYS A 81 2.30 -12.08 5.79
C LYS A 81 1.90 -13.48 6.24
N ALA A 82 2.79 -14.47 6.07
CA ALA A 82 2.57 -15.85 6.54
C ALA A 82 2.43 -15.91 8.07
N SER A 83 3.13 -15.03 8.79
CA SER A 83 3.07 -14.94 10.25
C SER A 83 2.99 -13.47 10.69
N ARG A 84 2.03 -13.15 11.54
CA ARG A 84 2.00 -11.90 12.30
C ARG A 84 2.94 -12.10 13.50
N GLY A 85 4.19 -11.63 13.39
CA GLY A 85 5.18 -11.71 14.46
C GLY A 85 4.65 -11.29 15.85
N LYS A 86 5.50 -11.18 16.87
CA LYS A 86 5.14 -10.79 18.24
C LYS A 86 4.63 -9.35 18.33
N GLU A 87 3.44 -9.09 17.80
CA GLU A 87 2.73 -7.82 17.99
C GLU A 87 2.07 -7.80 19.38
N GLY A 88 2.10 -6.67 20.05
CA GLY A 88 1.48 -6.52 21.38
C GLY A 88 -0.03 -6.83 21.35
N ILE A 89 -0.55 -7.45 22.41
CA ILE A 89 -1.95 -7.90 22.51
C ILE A 89 -2.94 -6.75 22.27
N ILE A 90 -2.66 -5.57 22.81
CA ILE A 90 -3.48 -4.36 22.65
C ILE A 90 -3.55 -3.93 21.19
N TYR A 91 -2.42 -3.97 20.46
CA TYR A 91 -2.36 -3.64 19.05
C TYR A 91 -3.17 -4.63 18.21
N LYS A 92 -3.05 -5.93 18.50
CA LYS A 92 -3.84 -6.99 17.82
C LYS A 92 -5.34 -6.80 18.02
N LEU A 93 -5.77 -6.46 19.24
CA LEU A 93 -7.18 -6.22 19.54
C LEU A 93 -7.72 -5.01 18.78
N PHE A 94 -6.94 -3.92 18.75
CA PHE A 94 -7.31 -2.70 18.04
C PHE A 94 -7.39 -2.91 16.53
N ALA A 95 -6.41 -3.58 15.94
CA ALA A 95 -6.39 -3.93 14.53
C ALA A 95 -7.58 -4.86 14.17
N LYS A 96 -7.87 -5.87 14.98
CA LYS A 96 -9.01 -6.78 14.78
C LYS A 96 -10.34 -6.03 14.81
N THR A 97 -10.51 -5.11 15.75
CA THR A 97 -11.72 -4.27 15.84
C THR A 97 -11.86 -3.36 14.62
N PHE A 98 -10.78 -2.71 14.20
CA PHE A 98 -10.75 -1.88 13.00
C PHE A 98 -11.14 -2.68 11.74
N TYR A 99 -10.53 -3.83 11.50
CA TYR A 99 -10.85 -4.66 10.34
C TYR A 99 -12.27 -5.20 10.38
N ARG A 100 -12.80 -5.55 11.58
CA ARG A 100 -14.19 -5.95 11.74
C ARG A 100 -15.17 -4.82 11.40
N MET A 101 -14.86 -3.59 11.85
CA MET A 101 -15.68 -2.41 11.50
C MET A 101 -15.65 -2.13 10.00
N MET A 102 -14.48 -2.20 9.35
CA MET A 102 -14.36 -2.04 7.90
C MET A 102 -15.15 -3.11 7.15
N LYS A 103 -15.05 -4.38 7.55
CA LYS A 103 -15.80 -5.48 6.94
C LYS A 103 -17.32 -5.26 7.05
N ASN A 104 -17.82 -4.83 8.20
CA ASN A 104 -19.23 -4.58 8.42
C ASN A 104 -19.77 -3.35 7.67
N SER A 105 -18.92 -2.30 7.51
CA SER A 105 -19.34 -1.03 6.91
C SER A 105 -19.20 -0.99 5.38
N SER A 106 -18.29 -1.77 4.81
CA SER A 106 -17.96 -1.67 3.37
C SER A 106 -17.90 -3.03 2.65
N ALA A 107 -18.22 -4.13 3.34
CA ALA A 107 -18.07 -5.52 2.85
C ALA A 107 -16.64 -5.87 2.37
N ILE A 108 -15.63 -5.05 2.69
CA ILE A 108 -14.24 -5.26 2.30
C ILE A 108 -13.54 -6.08 3.36
N ASP A 109 -13.05 -7.25 3.00
CA ASP A 109 -12.20 -8.07 3.87
C ASP A 109 -10.73 -7.64 3.74
N LEU A 110 -10.26 -6.92 4.74
CA LEU A 110 -8.88 -6.46 4.85
C LEU A 110 -8.00 -7.37 5.73
N ASP A 111 -8.51 -8.54 6.13
CA ASP A 111 -7.72 -9.43 6.97
C ASP A 111 -6.50 -9.97 6.21
N GLY A 112 -5.34 -9.71 6.77
CA GLY A 112 -4.06 -10.04 6.14
C GLY A 112 -3.65 -9.12 4.97
N ALA A 113 -4.51 -8.19 4.53
CA ALA A 113 -4.21 -7.30 3.42
C ALA A 113 -2.95 -6.49 3.65
N SER A 114 -2.14 -6.36 2.60
CA SER A 114 -0.90 -5.58 2.62
C SER A 114 -0.91 -4.49 1.54
N ASP A 115 0.05 -3.57 1.64
CA ASP A 115 0.27 -2.56 0.60
C ASP A 115 1.17 -3.09 -0.52
N TYR A 116 1.80 -4.26 -0.33
CA TYR A 116 2.60 -4.91 -1.37
C TYR A 116 1.67 -5.62 -2.35
N LYS A 117 1.46 -5.00 -3.49
CA LYS A 117 0.58 -5.52 -4.55
C LYS A 117 1.22 -5.36 -5.92
N LEU A 118 1.04 -6.38 -6.76
CA LEU A 118 1.23 -6.29 -8.20
C LEU A 118 -0.15 -6.20 -8.84
N MET A 119 -0.38 -5.20 -9.66
CA MET A 119 -1.67 -4.89 -10.26
C MET A 119 -1.55 -4.79 -11.78
N ASP A 120 -2.49 -5.34 -12.49
CA ASP A 120 -2.67 -5.15 -13.93
C ASP A 120 -2.96 -3.67 -14.25
N ARG A 121 -2.62 -3.22 -15.44
CA ARG A 121 -2.87 -1.86 -15.93
C ARG A 121 -4.34 -1.44 -15.77
N LYS A 122 -5.29 -2.31 -16.06
CA LYS A 122 -6.72 -2.01 -15.91
C LYS A 122 -7.14 -1.73 -14.47
N VAL A 123 -6.52 -2.39 -13.47
CA VAL A 123 -6.74 -2.12 -12.05
C VAL A 123 -6.19 -0.74 -11.69
N VAL A 124 -4.98 -0.42 -12.15
CA VAL A 124 -4.35 0.89 -11.93
C VAL A 124 -5.19 2.01 -12.54
N ASN A 125 -5.69 1.82 -13.75
CA ASN A 125 -6.56 2.78 -14.41
C ASN A 125 -7.85 3.01 -13.61
N ALA A 126 -8.52 1.94 -13.18
CA ALA A 126 -9.70 2.03 -12.35
C ALA A 126 -9.45 2.79 -11.04
N LEU A 127 -8.30 2.53 -10.36
CA LEU A 127 -7.90 3.25 -9.16
C LEU A 127 -7.64 4.74 -9.43
N ASN A 128 -7.03 5.08 -10.56
CA ASN A 128 -6.73 6.46 -10.94
C ASN A 128 -7.97 7.26 -11.34
N GLU A 129 -9.02 6.61 -11.81
CA GLU A 129 -10.31 7.23 -12.19
C GLU A 129 -11.23 7.47 -10.99
N MET A 130 -10.90 6.91 -9.83
CA MET A 130 -11.72 7.09 -8.63
C MET A 130 -11.70 8.55 -8.16
N PRO A 131 -12.87 9.18 -7.92
CA PRO A 131 -12.97 10.59 -7.54
C PRO A 131 -12.64 10.85 -6.07
N GLU A 132 -12.26 9.84 -5.30
CA GLU A 132 -12.04 9.94 -3.87
C GLU A 132 -10.82 10.78 -3.51
N ARG A 133 -11.03 11.81 -2.66
CA ARG A 133 -9.96 12.64 -2.10
C ARG A 133 -9.24 11.99 -0.92
N LEU A 134 -9.94 11.11 -0.21
CA LEU A 134 -9.39 10.36 0.91
C LEU A 134 -9.13 8.94 0.43
N THR A 135 -7.88 8.66 0.19
CA THR A 135 -7.42 7.41 -0.39
C THR A 135 -6.85 6.53 0.71
N PHE A 136 -7.43 5.34 0.88
CA PHE A 136 -6.85 4.26 1.64
C PHE A 136 -6.57 3.13 0.65
N PHE A 137 -5.37 3.12 0.10
CA PHE A 137 -4.96 2.25 -1.01
C PHE A 137 -5.31 0.79 -0.78
N ARG A 138 -5.03 0.27 0.44
CA ARG A 138 -5.32 -1.12 0.80
C ARG A 138 -6.80 -1.47 0.67
N ALA A 139 -7.68 -0.58 1.10
CA ALA A 139 -9.11 -0.81 0.99
C ALA A 139 -9.63 -0.57 -0.43
N LEU A 140 -9.18 0.50 -1.10
CA LEU A 140 -9.61 0.82 -2.45
C LEU A 140 -9.20 -0.26 -3.45
N SER A 141 -7.98 -0.77 -3.36
CA SER A 141 -7.49 -1.85 -4.23
C SER A 141 -8.25 -3.18 -4.06
N SER A 142 -8.86 -3.40 -2.89
CA SER A 142 -9.75 -4.55 -2.66
C SER A 142 -11.20 -4.24 -3.06
N TRP A 143 -11.63 -2.97 -2.91
CA TRP A 143 -13.00 -2.54 -3.19
C TRP A 143 -13.34 -2.51 -4.68
N VAL A 144 -12.37 -2.25 -5.55
CA VAL A 144 -12.58 -2.26 -7.02
C VAL A 144 -12.99 -3.63 -7.58
N GLY A 145 -12.91 -4.70 -6.78
CA GLY A 145 -13.53 -5.99 -7.08
C GLY A 145 -12.81 -6.85 -8.12
N PHE A 146 -11.56 -6.55 -8.45
CA PHE A 146 -10.76 -7.36 -9.36
C PHE A 146 -10.32 -8.69 -8.74
N ARG A 147 -10.12 -9.69 -9.58
CA ARG A 147 -9.66 -11.02 -9.16
C ARG A 147 -8.29 -10.93 -8.49
N THR A 148 -8.28 -11.22 -7.18
CA THR A 148 -7.08 -11.12 -6.34
C THR A 148 -6.59 -12.49 -5.94
N GLU A 149 -5.31 -12.77 -6.23
CA GLU A 149 -4.58 -13.94 -5.73
C GLU A 149 -3.63 -13.51 -4.60
N ARG A 150 -3.52 -14.34 -3.56
CA ARG A 150 -2.69 -14.06 -2.39
C ARG A 150 -1.43 -14.91 -2.41
N VAL A 151 -0.27 -14.29 -2.19
CA VAL A 151 1.03 -14.95 -2.09
C VAL A 151 1.59 -14.71 -0.70
N GLU A 152 1.77 -15.77 0.07
CA GLU A 152 2.34 -15.67 1.41
C GLU A 152 3.85 -15.45 1.36
N PHE A 153 4.35 -14.63 2.29
CA PHE A 153 5.78 -14.41 2.48
C PHE A 153 6.14 -14.21 3.94
N ASP A 154 7.39 -14.53 4.27
CA ASP A 154 7.97 -14.24 5.58
C ASP A 154 8.53 -12.82 5.60
N VAL A 155 8.14 -12.05 6.63
CA VAL A 155 8.59 -10.67 6.78
C VAL A 155 10.05 -10.65 7.23
N ALA A 156 10.91 -10.05 6.43
CA ALA A 156 12.29 -9.80 6.83
C ALA A 156 12.34 -8.78 7.99
N PRO A 157 13.32 -8.88 8.90
CA PRO A 157 13.55 -7.84 9.88
C PRO A 157 13.87 -6.53 9.16
N ARG A 158 13.38 -5.40 9.70
CA ARG A 158 13.66 -4.09 9.13
C ARG A 158 15.17 -3.82 9.10
N ASN A 159 15.69 -3.49 7.94
CA ASN A 159 17.14 -3.32 7.74
C ASN A 159 17.67 -2.03 8.38
N ALA A 160 16.86 -0.97 8.48
CA ALA A 160 17.22 0.31 9.09
C ALA A 160 15.99 1.09 9.59
N GLY A 161 16.23 1.98 10.56
CA GLY A 161 15.22 2.92 11.06
C GLY A 161 14.32 2.36 12.17
N LYS A 162 13.68 3.28 12.89
CA LYS A 162 12.64 2.98 13.89
C LYS A 162 11.26 3.29 13.30
N THR A 163 10.23 2.58 13.76
CA THR A 163 8.86 2.89 13.35
C THR A 163 8.51 4.35 13.69
N LYS A 164 8.10 5.12 12.68
CA LYS A 164 7.65 6.52 12.84
C LYS A 164 6.17 6.60 13.24
N TRP A 165 5.49 5.46 13.38
CA TRP A 165 4.08 5.40 13.71
C TRP A 165 3.89 5.44 15.22
N SER A 166 3.41 6.59 15.75
CA SER A 166 2.92 6.70 17.12
C SER A 166 1.48 6.20 17.20
N PHE A 167 1.04 5.78 18.38
CA PHE A 167 -0.33 5.35 18.64
C PHE A 167 -1.37 6.42 18.22
N ARG A 168 -1.07 7.71 18.44
CA ARG A 168 -1.93 8.83 18.01
C ARG A 168 -2.05 8.92 16.49
N LYS A 169 -0.97 8.72 15.75
CA LYS A 169 -0.99 8.72 14.28
C LYS A 169 -1.81 7.54 13.74
N LEU A 170 -1.62 6.36 14.33
CA LEU A 170 -2.36 5.15 13.97
C LEU A 170 -3.87 5.33 14.22
N PHE A 171 -4.24 5.88 15.38
CA PHE A 171 -5.63 6.15 15.74
C PHE A 171 -6.28 7.17 14.79
N ARG A 172 -5.59 8.29 14.48
CA ARG A 172 -6.08 9.28 13.51
C ARG A 172 -6.25 8.68 12.12
N TYR A 173 -5.31 7.86 11.68
CA TYR A 173 -5.39 7.15 10.41
C TYR A 173 -6.59 6.19 10.37
N ALA A 174 -6.82 5.43 11.43
CA ALA A 174 -7.97 4.54 11.55
C ALA A 174 -9.30 5.30 11.47
N ILE A 175 -9.44 6.40 12.20
CA ILE A 175 -10.66 7.25 12.14
C ILE A 175 -10.85 7.82 10.74
N SER A 176 -9.80 8.39 10.14
CA SER A 176 -9.88 8.95 8.79
C SER A 176 -10.30 7.90 7.76
N SER A 177 -9.77 6.68 7.86
CA SER A 177 -10.13 5.57 6.97
C SER A 177 -11.59 5.16 7.15
N ILE A 178 -12.07 4.99 8.39
CA ILE A 178 -13.46 4.64 8.68
C ILE A 178 -14.42 5.71 8.15
N THR A 179 -14.14 7.00 8.44
CA THR A 179 -15.02 8.08 8.00
C THR A 179 -15.10 8.22 6.49
N SER A 180 -14.04 7.89 5.78
CA SER A 180 -13.99 7.91 4.32
C SER A 180 -14.94 6.88 3.70
N PHE A 181 -15.01 5.69 4.28
CA PHE A 181 -15.89 4.62 3.81
C PHE A 181 -17.32 4.72 4.36
N TYR A 182 -17.50 5.20 5.60
CA TYR A 182 -18.82 5.34 6.22
C TYR A 182 -19.70 6.37 5.51
N LYS A 183 -19.15 7.52 5.11
CA LYS A 183 -19.91 8.54 4.35
C LYS A 183 -20.42 8.05 2.99
N ARG A 184 -19.89 6.95 2.50
CA ARG A 184 -20.28 6.36 1.21
C ARG A 184 -21.43 5.35 1.33
N ALA A 185 -21.57 4.69 2.47
CA ALA A 185 -22.68 3.79 2.74
C ALA A 185 -24.02 4.51 2.92
N CYS A 186 -24.00 5.85 3.08
CA CYS A 186 -25.17 6.69 3.28
C CYS A 186 -25.62 7.48 2.02
N ARG A 187 -25.06 7.16 0.84
CA ARG A 187 -25.50 7.63 -0.47
C ARG A 187 -25.87 6.45 -1.36
#